data_23d18a27440cbc19ce0c14e7f7bfc7db
#
_entry.id   23d18a27440cbc19ce0c14e7f7bfc7db
#
_cell.length_a   1.000
_cell.length_b   1.000
_cell.length_c   1.000
_cell.angle_alpha   90.00
_cell.angle_beta   90.00
_cell.angle_gamma   90.00
#
_symmetry.space_group_name_H-M   'P 1'
#
loop_
_entity.id
_entity.type
_entity.pdbx_description
1 polymer ?
#
loop_
_entity_poly.entity_id
_entity_poly.type
_entity_poly.pdbx_seq_one_letter_code
_entity_poly.pdbx_strand_id
1 'polypeptide(L)'
;MSTVPLWRNRDFVLLETGRLLSTMGTASTSIAYPLLVLAVTHSPAKAGLVSFARLLPAALFGLLAGIAADRWNRKHVMIAADAVRALAISGLVAIVVLDPHAFWPIPIVAFVEGTGSTFFGTAQAGALRAVVPLRQLPTAVGARGAREATVTLAGPPIGGALFGLGRAVPFIFDAVSYAFSFVSILAMRTPFQEERAVDTSRLRTQVAEGFRFLWDRPFLRTCAFVYGLGNFAGAGLLFALVVIGKSQGLTGGQIGLLTASFGACLLLGSLASPLFRRAFSMRTILRLELWAWLGCAVFLVWPNVYVLTAAILPVAVVIPVTNSVVEGYRIAMTPDRLLGRVESVRSTISQLITPLGPLTAGVLLTYASERTAIAVFSVLGLVLALWGTLSPSIRNAPSLDELDALQTV
;
A
#
# COMPACT_ATOMS: atom_id res chain seq x y z
N MET A 1 9.46 14.27 36.30
CA MET A 1 8.06 14.35 35.84
C MET A 1 7.69 12.99 35.25
N SER A 2 6.79 12.25 35.89
CA SER A 2 6.31 10.94 35.40
C SER A 2 5.53 11.15 34.12
N THR A 3 6.04 10.61 33.03
CA THR A 3 5.33 10.63 31.75
C THR A 3 4.13 9.69 31.85
N VAL A 4 2.93 10.22 31.72
CA VAL A 4 1.70 9.43 31.65
C VAL A 4 1.86 8.41 30.52
N PRO A 5 1.64 7.09 30.76
CA PRO A 5 1.74 6.08 29.71
C PRO A 5 0.82 6.41 28.53
N LEU A 6 1.25 6.14 27.30
CA LEU A 6 0.47 6.43 26.08
C LEU A 6 -0.95 5.87 26.12
N TRP A 7 -1.13 4.70 26.70
CA TRP A 7 -2.45 4.05 26.85
C TRP A 7 -3.42 4.78 27.78
N ARG A 8 -2.94 5.74 28.58
CA ARG A 8 -3.76 6.65 29.37
C ARG A 8 -4.02 8.00 28.69
N ASN A 9 -3.36 8.25 27.56
CA ASN A 9 -3.66 9.40 26.72
C ASN A 9 -4.91 9.10 25.89
N ARG A 10 -6.03 9.71 26.29
CA ARG A 10 -7.34 9.51 25.66
C ARG A 10 -7.31 9.75 24.15
N ASP A 11 -6.70 10.85 23.73
CA ASP A 11 -6.69 11.23 22.31
C ASP A 11 -5.81 10.30 21.49
N PHE A 12 -4.70 9.79 22.03
CA PHE A 12 -3.90 8.76 21.40
C PHE A 12 -4.69 7.44 21.23
N VAL A 13 -5.39 7.01 22.28
CA VAL A 13 -6.20 5.78 22.23
C VAL A 13 -7.34 5.92 21.19
N LEU A 14 -8.05 7.06 21.18
CA LEU A 14 -9.10 7.33 20.21
C LEU A 14 -8.56 7.34 18.77
N LEU A 15 -7.41 7.97 18.55
CA LEU A 15 -6.76 8.00 17.24
C LEU A 15 -6.37 6.60 16.77
N GLU A 16 -5.70 5.81 17.62
CA GLU A 16 -5.18 4.49 17.25
C GLU A 16 -6.29 3.43 17.10
N THR A 17 -7.30 3.43 17.99
CA THR A 17 -8.43 2.49 17.90
C THR A 17 -9.34 2.82 16.72
N GLY A 18 -9.66 4.11 16.51
CA GLY A 18 -10.41 4.55 15.33
C GLY A 18 -9.70 4.14 14.04
N ARG A 19 -8.39 4.34 14.00
CA ARG A 19 -7.57 3.96 12.84
C ARG A 19 -7.49 2.44 12.65
N LEU A 20 -7.30 1.67 13.71
CA LEU A 20 -7.26 0.21 13.65
C LEU A 20 -8.53 -0.33 12.98
N LEU A 21 -9.68 0.08 13.47
CA LEU A 21 -10.97 -0.37 12.92
C LEU A 21 -11.16 0.09 11.48
N SER A 22 -10.92 1.36 11.18
CA SER A 22 -11.04 1.92 9.83
C SER A 22 -10.11 1.21 8.82
N THR A 23 -8.86 0.94 9.18
CA THR A 23 -7.95 0.21 8.30
C THR A 23 -8.28 -1.26 8.18
N MET A 24 -8.84 -1.88 9.23
CA MET A 24 -9.31 -3.26 9.18
C MET A 24 -10.50 -3.40 8.23
N GLY A 25 -11.46 -2.47 8.26
CA GLY A 25 -12.55 -2.39 7.30
C GLY A 25 -12.06 -2.27 5.87
N THR A 26 -11.17 -1.28 5.63
CA THR A 26 -10.54 -1.05 4.31
C THR A 26 -9.77 -2.28 3.80
N ALA A 27 -9.05 -2.99 4.66
CA ALA A 27 -8.33 -4.22 4.30
C ALA A 27 -9.28 -5.37 3.98
N SER A 28 -10.40 -5.45 4.70
CA SER A 28 -11.46 -6.45 4.45
C SER A 28 -12.11 -6.21 3.08
N THR A 29 -12.44 -4.96 2.74
CA THR A 29 -13.04 -4.61 1.44
C THR A 29 -12.07 -4.75 0.28
N SER A 30 -10.75 -4.73 0.50
CA SER A 30 -9.74 -4.92 -0.56
C SER A 30 -9.90 -6.25 -1.31
N ILE A 31 -10.30 -7.31 -0.63
CA ILE A 31 -10.64 -8.62 -1.22
C ILE A 31 -12.11 -8.67 -1.63
N ALA A 32 -13.00 -8.03 -0.85
CA ALA A 32 -14.41 -8.09 -1.12
C ALA A 32 -14.80 -7.40 -2.44
N TYR A 33 -14.16 -6.31 -2.84
CA TYR A 33 -14.42 -5.65 -4.13
C TYR A 33 -14.23 -6.56 -5.34
N PRO A 34 -13.06 -7.20 -5.55
CA PRO A 34 -12.89 -8.14 -6.66
C PRO A 34 -13.90 -9.30 -6.60
N LEU A 35 -14.13 -9.87 -5.41
CA LEU A 35 -15.09 -10.95 -5.24
C LEU A 35 -16.53 -10.53 -5.55
N LEU A 36 -16.96 -9.33 -5.14
CA LEU A 36 -18.26 -8.77 -5.46
C LEU A 36 -18.43 -8.61 -6.97
N VAL A 37 -17.46 -8.00 -7.64
CA VAL A 37 -17.53 -7.78 -9.10
C VAL A 37 -17.53 -9.08 -9.88
N LEU A 38 -16.74 -10.07 -9.47
CA LEU A 38 -16.76 -11.41 -10.07
C LEU A 38 -18.10 -12.10 -9.85
N ALA A 39 -18.73 -11.93 -8.69
CA ALA A 39 -20.04 -12.50 -8.40
C ALA A 39 -21.20 -11.84 -9.17
N VAL A 40 -21.06 -10.56 -9.52
CA VAL A 40 -22.05 -9.77 -10.27
C VAL A 40 -21.86 -9.91 -11.80
N THR A 41 -20.63 -9.91 -12.28
CA THR A 41 -20.33 -9.73 -13.71
C THR A 41 -19.61 -10.91 -14.35
N HIS A 42 -19.06 -11.82 -13.57
CA HIS A 42 -18.20 -12.93 -14.02
C HIS A 42 -16.98 -12.47 -14.85
N SER A 43 -16.59 -11.18 -14.73
CA SER A 43 -15.54 -10.56 -15.55
C SER A 43 -14.33 -10.13 -14.70
N PRO A 44 -13.18 -10.80 -14.84
CA PRO A 44 -11.92 -10.35 -14.24
C PRO A 44 -11.51 -8.95 -14.66
N ALA A 45 -11.77 -8.53 -15.93
CA ALA A 45 -11.46 -7.19 -16.41
C ALA A 45 -12.24 -6.11 -15.65
N LYS A 46 -13.53 -6.33 -15.39
CA LYS A 46 -14.35 -5.42 -14.59
C LYS A 46 -13.87 -5.38 -13.13
N ALA A 47 -13.47 -6.51 -12.56
CA ALA A 47 -12.88 -6.55 -11.22
C ALA A 47 -11.53 -5.79 -11.15
N GLY A 48 -10.70 -5.93 -12.18
CA GLY A 48 -9.46 -5.17 -12.33
C GLY A 48 -9.71 -3.66 -12.47
N LEU A 49 -10.75 -3.27 -13.22
CA LEU A 49 -11.17 -1.85 -13.35
C LEU A 49 -11.58 -1.25 -11.99
N VAL A 50 -12.31 -1.99 -11.16
CA VAL A 50 -12.70 -1.52 -9.82
C VAL A 50 -11.46 -1.38 -8.91
N SER A 51 -10.55 -2.35 -8.95
CA SER A 51 -9.29 -2.26 -8.20
C SER A 51 -8.41 -1.10 -8.68
N PHE A 52 -8.36 -0.86 -9.99
CA PHE A 52 -7.72 0.31 -10.58
C PHE A 52 -8.36 1.62 -10.09
N ALA A 53 -9.69 1.73 -10.18
CA ALA A 53 -10.43 2.91 -9.75
C ALA A 53 -10.19 3.23 -8.27
N ARG A 54 -10.08 2.21 -7.41
CA ARG A 54 -9.81 2.37 -5.98
C ARG A 54 -8.40 2.89 -5.69
N LEU A 55 -7.40 2.46 -6.45
CA LEU A 55 -6.00 2.84 -6.24
C LEU A 55 -5.62 4.15 -6.95
N LEU A 56 -6.32 4.49 -8.03
CA LEU A 56 -6.03 5.66 -8.87
C LEU A 56 -6.01 7.00 -8.10
N PRO A 57 -6.89 7.25 -7.12
CA PRO A 57 -6.89 8.52 -6.38
C PRO A 57 -5.58 8.83 -5.67
N ALA A 58 -4.83 7.84 -5.21
CA ALA A 58 -3.53 8.06 -4.60
C ALA A 58 -2.53 8.69 -5.58
N ALA A 59 -2.60 8.31 -6.85
CA ALA A 59 -1.80 8.90 -7.92
C ALA A 59 -2.26 10.32 -8.28
N LEU A 60 -3.57 10.51 -8.43
CA LEU A 60 -4.13 11.78 -8.89
C LEU A 60 -4.13 12.85 -7.80
N PHE A 61 -4.45 12.49 -6.58
CA PHE A 61 -4.70 13.41 -5.48
C PHE A 61 -3.66 13.37 -4.36
N GLY A 62 -2.65 12.49 -4.41
CA GLY A 62 -1.66 12.36 -3.33
C GLY A 62 -0.95 13.68 -3.02
N LEU A 63 -0.54 14.43 -4.04
CA LEU A 63 0.06 15.75 -3.88
C LEU A 63 -0.93 16.79 -3.36
N LEU A 64 -2.16 16.81 -3.87
CA LEU A 64 -3.22 17.70 -3.43
C LEU A 64 -3.63 17.43 -1.98
N ALA A 65 -3.69 16.15 -1.60
CA ALA A 65 -3.97 15.72 -0.23
C ALA A 65 -2.86 16.17 0.74
N GLY A 66 -1.60 16.15 0.30
CA GLY A 66 -0.48 16.73 1.06
C GLY A 66 -0.68 18.22 1.32
N ILE A 67 -1.00 18.99 0.28
CA ILE A 67 -1.28 20.44 0.40
C ILE A 67 -2.48 20.69 1.33
N ALA A 68 -3.54 19.92 1.17
CA ALA A 68 -4.71 20.04 2.04
C ALA A 68 -4.37 19.77 3.51
N ALA A 69 -3.55 18.75 3.79
CA ALA A 69 -3.08 18.43 5.14
C ALA A 69 -2.17 19.51 5.76
N ASP A 70 -1.48 20.29 4.92
CA ASP A 70 -0.63 21.40 5.39
C ASP A 70 -1.40 22.71 5.57
N ARG A 71 -2.41 22.98 4.72
CA ARG A 71 -3.16 24.23 4.72
C ARG A 71 -4.45 24.21 5.53
N TRP A 72 -5.13 23.07 5.56
CA TRP A 72 -6.40 22.92 6.23
C TRP A 72 -6.26 22.26 7.59
N ASN A 73 -7.23 22.46 8.46
CA ASN A 73 -7.27 21.79 9.76
C ASN A 73 -7.34 20.25 9.54
N ARG A 74 -6.27 19.55 9.92
CA ARG A 74 -6.14 18.10 9.75
C ARG A 74 -7.30 17.31 10.34
N LYS A 75 -7.83 17.76 11.49
CA LYS A 75 -8.99 17.12 12.11
C LYS A 75 -10.21 17.20 11.20
N HIS A 76 -10.49 18.36 10.60
CA HIS A 76 -11.61 18.52 9.67
C HIS A 76 -11.42 17.71 8.39
N VAL A 77 -10.20 17.63 7.86
CA VAL A 77 -9.90 16.79 6.69
C VAL A 77 -10.18 15.32 6.98
N MET A 78 -9.74 14.81 8.15
CA MET A 78 -9.97 13.43 8.56
C MET A 78 -11.46 13.13 8.76
N ILE A 79 -12.20 14.03 9.43
CA ILE A 79 -13.64 13.90 9.65
C ILE A 79 -14.39 13.88 8.33
N ALA A 80 -14.10 14.82 7.42
CA ALA A 80 -14.73 14.87 6.11
C ALA A 80 -14.43 13.62 5.28
N ALA A 81 -13.19 13.15 5.29
CA ALA A 81 -12.80 11.93 4.59
C ALA A 81 -13.53 10.68 5.12
N ASP A 82 -13.66 10.52 6.44
CA ASP A 82 -14.41 9.39 7.02
C ASP A 82 -15.91 9.50 6.73
N ALA A 83 -16.50 10.69 6.80
CA ALA A 83 -17.90 10.90 6.45
C ALA A 83 -18.20 10.54 4.99
N VAL A 84 -17.36 11.01 4.06
CA VAL A 84 -17.49 10.70 2.62
C VAL A 84 -17.36 9.21 2.37
N ARG A 85 -16.37 8.54 2.98
CA ARG A 85 -16.18 7.09 2.84
C ARG A 85 -17.36 6.31 3.43
N ALA A 86 -17.81 6.65 4.63
CA ALA A 86 -18.95 6.01 5.28
C ALA A 86 -20.22 6.12 4.41
N LEU A 87 -20.51 7.31 3.89
CA LEU A 87 -21.67 7.54 3.02
C LEU A 87 -21.56 6.78 1.70
N ALA A 88 -20.37 6.80 1.06
CA ALA A 88 -20.16 6.13 -0.20
C ALA A 88 -20.31 4.59 -0.06
N ILE A 89 -19.71 3.99 0.97
CA ILE A 89 -19.83 2.56 1.23
C ILE A 89 -21.24 2.17 1.67
N SER A 90 -21.92 3.00 2.49
CA SER A 90 -23.32 2.75 2.84
C SER A 90 -24.23 2.79 1.61
N GLY A 91 -23.99 3.73 0.69
CA GLY A 91 -24.66 3.76 -0.61
C GLY A 91 -24.42 2.50 -1.44
N LEU A 92 -23.16 1.99 -1.45
CA LEU A 92 -22.86 0.71 -2.11
C LEU A 92 -23.60 -0.46 -1.46
N VAL A 93 -23.66 -0.52 -0.13
CA VAL A 93 -24.44 -1.54 0.59
C VAL A 93 -25.90 -1.51 0.16
N ALA A 94 -26.52 -0.33 0.13
CA ALA A 94 -27.91 -0.18 -0.31
C ALA A 94 -28.08 -0.68 -1.76
N ILE A 95 -27.19 -0.33 -2.67
CA ILE A 95 -27.24 -0.77 -4.07
C ILE A 95 -27.08 -2.29 -4.18
N VAL A 96 -26.12 -2.89 -3.49
CA VAL A 96 -25.88 -4.36 -3.52
C VAL A 96 -27.10 -5.13 -3.00
N VAL A 97 -27.87 -4.54 -2.07
CA VAL A 97 -29.09 -5.15 -1.52
C VAL A 97 -30.29 -4.96 -2.45
N LEU A 98 -30.46 -3.76 -3.03
CA LEU A 98 -31.63 -3.40 -3.84
C LEU A 98 -31.50 -3.87 -5.28
N ASP A 99 -30.32 -3.80 -5.87
CA ASP A 99 -30.00 -4.27 -7.22
C ASP A 99 -28.70 -5.07 -7.23
N PRO A 100 -28.77 -6.39 -6.95
CA PRO A 100 -27.58 -7.27 -6.90
C PRO A 100 -26.80 -7.38 -8.21
N HIS A 101 -27.29 -6.83 -9.32
CA HIS A 101 -26.66 -6.88 -10.65
C HIS A 101 -26.05 -5.55 -11.08
N ALA A 102 -26.23 -4.47 -10.31
CA ALA A 102 -25.68 -3.16 -10.62
C ALA A 102 -24.15 -3.17 -10.57
N PHE A 103 -23.51 -2.93 -11.70
CA PHE A 103 -22.04 -2.86 -11.78
C PHE A 103 -21.49 -1.45 -11.63
N TRP A 104 -22.03 -0.47 -12.38
CA TRP A 104 -21.42 0.86 -12.51
C TRP A 104 -21.25 1.67 -11.22
N PRO A 105 -22.10 1.53 -10.20
CA PRO A 105 -21.86 2.20 -8.93
C PRO A 105 -20.59 1.72 -8.20
N ILE A 106 -20.18 0.45 -8.40
CA ILE A 106 -19.06 -0.15 -7.68
C ILE A 106 -17.73 0.59 -7.95
N PRO A 107 -17.29 0.83 -9.22
CA PRO A 107 -16.05 1.57 -9.48
C PRO A 107 -16.12 3.03 -9.03
N ILE A 108 -17.30 3.66 -9.07
CA ILE A 108 -17.48 5.04 -8.59
C ILE A 108 -17.25 5.11 -7.07
N VAL A 109 -17.90 4.22 -6.31
CA VAL A 109 -17.73 4.17 -4.85
C VAL A 109 -16.28 3.80 -4.49
N ALA A 110 -15.67 2.85 -5.19
CA ALA A 110 -14.27 2.48 -4.98
C ALA A 110 -13.32 3.69 -5.20
N PHE A 111 -13.58 4.51 -6.22
CA PHE A 111 -12.82 5.74 -6.48
C PHE A 111 -13.03 6.78 -5.37
N VAL A 112 -14.26 7.00 -4.92
CA VAL A 112 -14.58 7.93 -3.82
C VAL A 112 -13.93 7.47 -2.51
N GLU A 113 -14.01 6.19 -2.19
CA GLU A 113 -13.36 5.60 -1.02
C GLU A 113 -11.84 5.77 -1.07
N GLY A 114 -11.21 5.47 -2.23
CA GLY A 114 -9.79 5.67 -2.46
C GLY A 114 -9.36 7.14 -2.31
N THR A 115 -10.21 8.08 -2.78
CA THR A 115 -9.99 9.52 -2.59
C THR A 115 -10.00 9.89 -1.12
N GLY A 116 -11.03 9.50 -0.39
CA GLY A 116 -11.11 9.73 1.05
C GLY A 116 -9.94 9.10 1.82
N SER A 117 -9.53 7.88 1.45
CA SER A 117 -8.37 7.20 2.04
C SER A 117 -7.06 7.98 1.82
N THR A 118 -6.87 8.58 0.65
CA THR A 118 -5.70 9.40 0.32
C THR A 118 -5.62 10.66 1.19
N PHE A 119 -6.72 11.41 1.29
CA PHE A 119 -6.78 12.62 2.12
C PHE A 119 -6.64 12.30 3.62
N PHE A 120 -7.31 11.26 4.08
CA PHE A 120 -7.22 10.81 5.46
C PHE A 120 -5.77 10.43 5.84
N GLY A 121 -5.12 9.61 5.02
CA GLY A 121 -3.78 9.11 5.28
C GLY A 121 -2.73 10.22 5.42
N THR A 122 -2.79 11.23 4.56
CA THR A 122 -1.88 12.38 4.60
C THR A 122 -2.13 13.26 5.83
N ALA A 123 -3.38 13.55 6.17
CA ALA A 123 -3.73 14.34 7.35
C ALA A 123 -3.33 13.64 8.66
N GLN A 124 -3.54 12.33 8.75
CA GLN A 124 -3.20 11.53 9.92
C GLN A 124 -1.69 11.49 10.22
N ALA A 125 -0.84 11.48 9.19
CA ALA A 125 0.61 11.44 9.39
C ALA A 125 1.12 12.61 10.26
N GLY A 126 0.47 13.78 10.15
CA GLY A 126 0.77 14.94 10.99
C GLY A 126 0.06 14.95 12.35
N ALA A 127 -1.10 14.30 12.47
CA ALA A 127 -1.89 14.29 13.70
C ALA A 127 -1.19 13.54 14.85
N LEU A 128 -0.42 12.48 14.56
CA LEU A 128 0.31 11.72 15.58
C LEU A 128 1.27 12.60 16.39
N ARG A 129 1.97 13.53 15.74
CA ARG A 129 2.89 14.46 16.40
C ARG A 129 2.18 15.44 17.34
N ALA A 130 0.94 15.82 17.04
CA ALA A 130 0.17 16.72 17.87
C ALA A 130 -0.36 16.05 19.15
N VAL A 131 -0.57 14.73 19.11
CA VAL A 131 -1.19 13.98 20.20
C VAL A 131 -0.16 13.34 21.13
N VAL A 132 1.07 13.08 20.65
CA VAL A 132 2.08 12.31 21.36
C VAL A 132 3.27 13.18 21.75
N PRO A 133 3.70 13.23 23.03
CA PRO A 133 4.92 13.91 23.45
C PRO A 133 6.14 13.36 22.73
N LEU A 134 7.10 14.22 22.36
CA LEU A 134 8.31 13.85 21.59
C LEU A 134 9.04 12.62 22.16
N ARG A 135 9.15 12.53 23.50
CA ARG A 135 9.82 11.40 24.18
C ARG A 135 9.13 10.05 23.98
N GLN A 136 7.82 10.05 23.68
CA GLN A 136 7.02 8.83 23.48
C GLN A 136 6.77 8.52 21.99
N LEU A 137 7.25 9.37 21.07
CA LEU A 137 7.11 9.12 19.62
C LEU A 137 7.64 7.77 19.16
N PRO A 138 8.81 7.27 19.63
CA PRO A 138 9.28 5.94 19.24
C PRO A 138 8.29 4.82 19.59
N THR A 139 7.68 4.90 20.79
CA THR A 139 6.65 3.94 21.25
C THR A 139 5.38 4.05 20.42
N ALA A 140 4.95 5.26 20.07
CA ALA A 140 3.79 5.48 19.22
C ALA A 140 4.00 4.96 17.79
N VAL A 141 5.20 5.14 17.23
CA VAL A 141 5.58 4.56 15.93
C VAL A 141 5.59 3.03 15.98
N GLY A 142 6.08 2.45 17.08
CA GLY A 142 6.01 1.00 17.31
C GLY A 142 4.57 0.48 17.36
N ALA A 143 3.67 1.17 18.07
CA ALA A 143 2.24 0.83 18.13
C ALA A 143 1.58 0.92 16.74
N ARG A 144 1.93 1.94 15.95
CA ARG A 144 1.50 2.06 14.56
C ARG A 144 1.97 0.87 13.71
N GLY A 145 3.23 0.48 13.82
CA GLY A 145 3.77 -0.70 13.11
C GLY A 145 3.04 -1.99 13.49
N ALA A 146 2.76 -2.20 14.77
CA ALA A 146 1.99 -3.35 15.25
C ALA A 146 0.56 -3.36 14.69
N ARG A 147 -0.10 -2.19 14.64
CA ARG A 147 -1.42 -2.05 14.00
C ARG A 147 -1.37 -2.41 12.53
N GLU A 148 -0.43 -1.86 11.77
CA GLU A 148 -0.28 -2.14 10.33
C GLU A 148 -0.04 -3.62 10.06
N ALA A 149 0.77 -4.29 10.89
CA ALA A 149 0.98 -5.74 10.83
C ALA A 149 -0.32 -6.52 11.11
N THR A 150 -1.06 -6.15 12.16
CA THR A 150 -2.34 -6.79 12.51
C THR A 150 -3.34 -6.66 11.37
N VAL A 151 -3.47 -5.47 10.77
CA VAL A 151 -4.38 -5.22 9.65
C VAL A 151 -3.99 -6.03 8.42
N THR A 152 -2.71 -6.09 8.10
CA THR A 152 -2.20 -6.85 6.94
C THR A 152 -2.46 -8.34 7.09
N LEU A 153 -2.33 -8.89 8.31
CA LEU A 153 -2.57 -10.30 8.58
C LEU A 153 -4.05 -10.66 8.70
N ALA A 154 -4.82 -9.87 9.43
CA ALA A 154 -6.20 -10.22 9.78
C ALA A 154 -7.22 -9.66 8.80
N GLY A 155 -6.95 -8.53 8.13
CA GLY A 155 -7.90 -7.87 7.25
C GLY A 155 -8.40 -8.75 6.10
N PRO A 156 -7.52 -9.32 5.26
CA PRO A 156 -7.92 -10.16 4.15
C PRO A 156 -8.73 -11.41 4.55
N PRO A 157 -8.33 -12.21 5.56
CA PRO A 157 -9.14 -13.35 6.03
C PRO A 157 -10.51 -12.92 6.55
N ILE A 158 -10.58 -11.84 7.33
CA ILE A 158 -11.84 -11.28 7.83
C ILE A 158 -12.73 -10.87 6.65
N GLY A 159 -12.18 -10.14 5.67
CA GLY A 159 -12.93 -9.74 4.49
C GLY A 159 -13.46 -10.90 3.69
N GLY A 160 -12.65 -11.93 3.46
CA GLY A 160 -13.07 -13.16 2.78
C GLY A 160 -14.12 -13.94 3.55
N ALA A 161 -13.99 -14.05 4.87
CA ALA A 161 -14.98 -14.72 5.73
C ALA A 161 -16.32 -13.95 5.75
N LEU A 162 -16.26 -12.63 5.95
CA LEU A 162 -17.45 -11.76 5.90
C LEU A 162 -18.17 -11.84 4.55
N PHE A 163 -17.41 -11.93 3.44
CA PHE A 163 -18.00 -12.11 2.11
C PHE A 163 -18.71 -13.46 1.98
N GLY A 164 -18.22 -14.49 2.67
CA GLY A 164 -18.88 -15.80 2.75
C GLY A 164 -20.22 -15.77 3.48
N LEU A 165 -20.41 -14.85 4.43
CA LEU A 165 -21.68 -14.63 5.13
C LEU A 165 -22.70 -13.87 4.26
N GLY A 166 -22.21 -13.02 3.34
CA GLY A 166 -23.04 -12.26 2.42
C GLY A 166 -22.26 -11.20 1.68
N ARG A 167 -22.65 -10.93 0.41
CA ARG A 167 -21.93 -9.98 -0.48
C ARG A 167 -21.82 -8.57 0.09
N ALA A 168 -22.80 -8.10 0.87
CA ALA A 168 -22.84 -6.78 1.48
C ALA A 168 -22.10 -6.71 2.82
N VAL A 169 -21.89 -7.85 3.52
CA VAL A 169 -21.38 -7.87 4.91
C VAL A 169 -20.01 -7.21 5.09
N PRO A 170 -19.00 -7.42 4.23
CA PRO A 170 -17.71 -6.73 4.36
C PRO A 170 -17.85 -5.21 4.23
N PHE A 171 -18.75 -4.75 3.38
CA PHE A 171 -18.99 -3.31 3.15
C PHE A 171 -19.76 -2.69 4.32
N ILE A 172 -20.70 -3.43 4.95
CA ILE A 172 -21.34 -3.00 6.20
C ILE A 172 -20.31 -2.85 7.31
N PHE A 173 -19.42 -3.84 7.46
CA PHE A 173 -18.32 -3.76 8.43
C PHE A 173 -17.42 -2.54 8.20
N ASP A 174 -17.08 -2.26 6.94
CA ASP A 174 -16.26 -1.10 6.58
C ASP A 174 -16.99 0.23 6.84
N ALA A 175 -18.28 0.35 6.47
CA ALA A 175 -19.10 1.53 6.75
C ALA A 175 -19.16 1.82 8.27
N VAL A 176 -19.39 0.80 9.09
CA VAL A 176 -19.40 0.90 10.55
C VAL A 176 -18.02 1.31 11.07
N SER A 177 -16.94 0.78 10.50
CA SER A 177 -15.58 1.12 10.89
C SER A 177 -15.24 2.58 10.63
N TYR A 178 -15.70 3.14 9.48
CA TYR A 178 -15.54 4.57 9.18
C TYR A 178 -16.39 5.46 10.09
N ALA A 179 -17.62 5.04 10.40
CA ALA A 179 -18.46 5.76 11.36
C ALA A 179 -17.84 5.79 12.76
N PHE A 180 -17.25 4.68 13.20
CA PHE A 180 -16.52 4.62 14.46
C PHE A 180 -15.29 5.55 14.46
N SER A 181 -14.48 5.53 13.39
CA SER A 181 -13.33 6.42 13.23
C SER A 181 -13.75 7.89 13.24
N PHE A 182 -14.80 8.25 12.51
CA PHE A 182 -15.41 9.57 12.50
C PHE A 182 -15.77 10.04 13.90
N VAL A 183 -16.51 9.24 14.67
CA VAL A 183 -16.91 9.56 16.06
C VAL A 183 -15.69 9.67 16.97
N SER A 184 -14.72 8.77 16.81
CA SER A 184 -13.46 8.79 17.59
C SER A 184 -12.71 10.11 17.40
N ILE A 185 -12.57 10.58 16.15
CA ILE A 185 -11.88 11.83 15.83
C ILE A 185 -12.67 13.04 16.32
N LEU A 186 -14.02 13.03 16.21
CA LEU A 186 -14.85 14.08 16.78
C LEU A 186 -14.66 14.23 18.27
N ALA A 187 -14.58 13.11 19.00
CA ALA A 187 -14.43 13.06 20.45
C ALA A 187 -13.05 13.51 20.95
N MET A 188 -12.05 13.63 20.09
CA MET A 188 -10.71 14.12 20.46
C MET A 188 -10.74 15.62 20.78
N ARG A 189 -9.95 16.03 21.77
CA ARG A 189 -9.87 17.42 22.24
C ARG A 189 -8.63 18.15 21.75
N THR A 190 -7.55 17.44 21.45
CA THR A 190 -6.29 18.02 21.01
C THR A 190 -6.43 18.67 19.63
N PRO A 191 -6.02 19.92 19.43
CA PRO A 191 -5.91 20.53 18.11
C PRO A 191 -4.76 19.85 17.33
N PHE A 192 -5.01 19.48 16.05
CA PHE A 192 -4.03 18.72 15.24
C PHE A 192 -3.07 19.61 14.45
N GLN A 193 -3.15 20.90 14.61
CA GLN A 193 -2.36 21.85 13.85
C GLN A 193 -1.79 22.93 14.77
N GLU A 194 -0.46 23.03 14.77
CA GLU A 194 0.23 24.23 15.23
C GLU A 194 0.24 25.24 14.08
N GLU A 195 0.21 26.55 14.40
CA GLU A 195 0.41 27.59 13.40
C GLU A 195 1.77 27.42 12.73
N ARG A 196 1.76 26.97 11.50
CA ARG A 196 2.99 26.81 10.69
C ARG A 196 3.04 27.92 9.63
N ALA A 197 4.21 28.50 9.48
CA ALA A 197 4.51 29.28 8.30
C ALA A 197 4.36 28.39 7.06
N VAL A 198 3.37 28.70 6.21
CA VAL A 198 3.14 27.99 4.96
C VAL A 198 4.33 28.29 4.05
N ASP A 199 5.06 27.26 3.63
CA ASP A 199 6.08 27.40 2.58
C ASP A 199 5.37 27.86 1.30
N THR A 200 5.59 29.13 0.93
CA THR A 200 4.97 29.77 -0.23
C THR A 200 5.70 29.44 -1.53
N SER A 201 6.75 28.64 -1.50
CA SER A 201 7.46 28.23 -2.71
C SER A 201 6.53 27.49 -3.67
N ARG A 202 6.65 27.79 -4.98
CA ARG A 202 5.77 27.22 -5.99
C ARG A 202 5.95 25.71 -6.04
N LEU A 203 4.87 24.97 -5.81
CA LEU A 203 4.83 23.50 -5.86
C LEU A 203 5.52 22.91 -7.09
N ARG A 204 5.30 23.52 -8.27
CA ARG A 204 5.97 23.13 -9.52
C ARG A 204 7.49 23.13 -9.39
N THR A 205 8.05 24.11 -8.69
CA THR A 205 9.50 24.22 -8.47
C THR A 205 9.99 23.09 -7.55
N GLN A 206 9.28 22.83 -6.45
CA GLN A 206 9.62 21.74 -5.51
C GLN A 206 9.61 20.37 -6.18
N VAL A 207 8.54 20.07 -6.96
CA VAL A 207 8.43 18.82 -7.71
C VAL A 207 9.51 18.71 -8.79
N ALA A 208 9.77 19.81 -9.52
CA ALA A 208 10.80 19.85 -10.55
C ALA A 208 12.21 19.63 -9.97
N GLU A 209 12.53 20.22 -8.81
CA GLU A 209 13.80 20.00 -8.12
C GLU A 209 13.96 18.54 -7.66
N GLY A 210 12.92 17.96 -7.04
CA GLY A 210 12.91 16.55 -6.63
C GLY A 210 13.08 15.61 -7.82
N PHE A 211 12.38 15.90 -8.94
CA PHE A 211 12.46 15.12 -10.17
C PHE A 211 13.85 15.22 -10.79
N ARG A 212 14.41 16.43 -10.92
CA ARG A 212 15.74 16.64 -11.46
C ARG A 212 16.79 15.93 -10.62
N PHE A 213 16.75 16.06 -9.30
CA PHE A 213 17.67 15.37 -8.40
C PHE A 213 17.61 13.85 -8.56
N LEU A 214 16.39 13.26 -8.61
CA LEU A 214 16.19 11.82 -8.83
C LEU A 214 16.72 11.39 -10.20
N TRP A 215 16.48 12.22 -11.24
CA TRP A 215 16.88 11.91 -12.63
C TRP A 215 18.38 11.95 -12.82
N ASP A 216 19.06 12.92 -12.20
CA ASP A 216 20.51 13.11 -12.27
C ASP A 216 21.29 12.03 -11.48
N ARG A 217 20.60 11.23 -10.66
CA ARG A 217 21.20 10.14 -9.86
C ARG A 217 20.83 8.77 -10.41
N PRO A 218 21.70 8.13 -11.24
CA PRO A 218 21.37 6.86 -11.93
C PRO A 218 20.89 5.76 -11.00
N PHE A 219 21.47 5.64 -9.80
CA PHE A 219 21.06 4.66 -8.81
C PHE A 219 19.62 4.89 -8.32
N LEU A 220 19.31 6.11 -7.86
CA LEU A 220 17.97 6.45 -7.35
C LEU A 220 16.90 6.33 -8.44
N ARG A 221 17.24 6.77 -9.66
CA ARG A 221 16.37 6.63 -10.83
C ARG A 221 16.08 5.16 -11.15
N THR A 222 17.11 4.33 -11.23
CA THR A 222 16.94 2.89 -11.49
C THR A 222 16.08 2.23 -10.41
N CYS A 223 16.35 2.51 -9.14
CA CYS A 223 15.52 2.00 -8.04
C CYS A 223 14.06 2.47 -8.17
N ALA A 224 13.79 3.74 -8.46
CA ALA A 224 12.43 4.26 -8.59
C ALA A 224 11.62 3.50 -9.66
N PHE A 225 12.22 3.22 -10.82
CA PHE A 225 11.55 2.47 -11.89
C PHE A 225 11.45 0.98 -11.60
N VAL A 226 12.51 0.34 -11.13
CA VAL A 226 12.49 -1.10 -10.80
C VAL A 226 11.45 -1.38 -9.71
N TYR A 227 11.39 -0.56 -8.66
CA TYR A 227 10.39 -0.73 -7.60
C TYR A 227 8.99 -0.30 -8.02
N GLY A 228 8.84 0.75 -8.83
CA GLY A 228 7.55 1.12 -9.39
C GLY A 228 6.93 -0.01 -10.22
N LEU A 229 7.73 -0.62 -11.11
CA LEU A 229 7.30 -1.78 -11.90
C LEU A 229 7.16 -3.06 -11.04
N GLY A 230 7.97 -3.22 -10.00
CA GLY A 230 7.79 -4.29 -9.01
C GLY A 230 6.46 -4.18 -8.28
N ASN A 231 6.05 -2.97 -7.85
CA ASN A 231 4.75 -2.73 -7.23
C ASN A 231 3.59 -2.98 -8.20
N PHE A 232 3.73 -2.62 -9.47
CA PHE A 232 2.78 -2.98 -10.53
C PHE A 232 2.61 -4.50 -10.63
N ALA A 233 3.73 -5.24 -10.73
CA ALA A 233 3.71 -6.69 -10.84
C ALA A 233 3.11 -7.33 -9.57
N GLY A 234 3.50 -6.88 -8.38
CA GLY A 234 2.98 -7.36 -7.11
C GLY A 234 1.48 -7.14 -6.96
N ALA A 235 0.99 -5.94 -7.27
CA ALA A 235 -0.44 -5.64 -7.23
C ALA A 235 -1.23 -6.48 -8.24
N GLY A 236 -0.70 -6.67 -9.45
CA GLY A 236 -1.28 -7.51 -10.49
C GLY A 236 -1.34 -8.98 -10.10
N LEU A 237 -0.27 -9.53 -9.54
CA LEU A 237 -0.19 -10.93 -9.10
C LEU A 237 -1.08 -11.20 -7.88
N LEU A 238 -1.15 -10.29 -6.90
CA LEU A 238 -2.07 -10.43 -5.76
C LEU A 238 -3.52 -10.36 -6.23
N PHE A 239 -3.85 -9.50 -7.19
CA PHE A 239 -5.17 -9.49 -7.82
C PHE A 239 -5.45 -10.79 -8.58
N ALA A 240 -4.49 -11.28 -9.39
CA ALA A 240 -4.62 -12.53 -10.12
C ALA A 240 -4.84 -13.72 -9.17
N LEU A 241 -4.17 -13.75 -8.01
CA LEU A 241 -4.38 -14.77 -6.97
C LEU A 241 -5.84 -14.81 -6.51
N VAL A 242 -6.47 -13.65 -6.29
CA VAL A 242 -7.91 -13.60 -5.89
C VAL A 242 -8.80 -14.16 -7.00
N VAL A 243 -8.56 -13.75 -8.25
CA VAL A 243 -9.38 -14.18 -9.40
C VAL A 243 -9.19 -15.66 -9.69
N ILE A 244 -7.94 -16.15 -9.74
CA ILE A 244 -7.60 -17.56 -9.98
C ILE A 244 -8.09 -18.44 -8.82
N GLY A 245 -7.95 -17.98 -7.57
CA GLY A 245 -8.52 -18.69 -6.42
C GLY A 245 -10.04 -18.86 -6.54
N LYS A 246 -10.73 -17.80 -7.02
CA LYS A 246 -12.18 -17.87 -7.23
C LYS A 246 -12.57 -18.77 -8.41
N SER A 247 -11.83 -18.75 -9.53
CA SER A 247 -12.07 -19.63 -10.68
C SER A 247 -11.84 -21.11 -10.33
N GLN A 248 -10.89 -21.40 -9.43
CA GLN A 248 -10.59 -22.74 -8.92
C GLN A 248 -11.52 -23.18 -7.75
N GLY A 249 -12.60 -22.43 -7.47
CA GLY A 249 -13.64 -22.80 -6.55
C GLY A 249 -13.37 -22.49 -5.07
N LEU A 250 -12.30 -21.75 -4.74
CA LEU A 250 -12.00 -21.38 -3.37
C LEU A 250 -13.07 -20.44 -2.79
N THR A 251 -13.34 -20.62 -1.51
CA THR A 251 -14.18 -19.71 -0.73
C THR A 251 -13.45 -18.38 -0.49
N GLY A 252 -14.20 -17.30 -0.22
CA GLY A 252 -13.62 -16.01 0.12
C GLY A 252 -12.65 -16.08 1.31
N GLY A 253 -12.98 -16.88 2.34
CA GLY A 253 -12.11 -17.10 3.49
C GLY A 253 -10.79 -17.77 3.14
N GLN A 254 -10.80 -18.80 2.27
CA GLN A 254 -9.57 -19.44 1.78
C GLN A 254 -8.68 -18.47 0.99
N ILE A 255 -9.29 -17.69 0.07
CA ILE A 255 -8.57 -16.64 -0.67
C ILE A 255 -7.97 -15.60 0.29
N GLY A 256 -8.74 -15.20 1.30
CA GLY A 256 -8.25 -14.29 2.35
C GLY A 256 -7.05 -14.85 3.11
N LEU A 257 -7.04 -16.14 3.46
CA LEU A 257 -5.93 -16.81 4.11
C LEU A 257 -4.67 -16.89 3.21
N LEU A 258 -4.84 -17.18 1.91
CA LEU A 258 -3.74 -17.15 0.94
C LEU A 258 -3.13 -15.73 0.83
N THR A 259 -3.96 -14.70 0.81
CA THR A 259 -3.48 -13.32 0.80
C THR A 259 -2.80 -12.94 2.12
N ALA A 260 -3.31 -13.40 3.26
CA ALA A 260 -2.70 -13.17 4.57
C ALA A 260 -1.33 -13.84 4.71
N SER A 261 -1.09 -14.99 4.07
CA SER A 261 0.24 -15.63 4.07
C SER A 261 1.31 -14.73 3.45
N PHE A 262 0.95 -13.96 2.40
CA PHE A 262 1.83 -12.94 1.86
C PHE A 262 2.14 -11.84 2.90
N GLY A 263 1.12 -11.35 3.62
CA GLY A 263 1.28 -10.40 4.72
C GLY A 263 2.16 -10.94 5.86
N ALA A 264 1.98 -12.22 6.21
CA ALA A 264 2.82 -12.89 7.21
C ALA A 264 4.29 -12.92 6.79
N CYS A 265 4.57 -13.22 5.52
CA CYS A 265 5.93 -13.21 4.97
C CYS A 265 6.54 -11.79 4.94
N LEU A 266 5.75 -10.75 4.64
CA LEU A 266 6.20 -9.35 4.79
C LEU A 266 6.63 -9.04 6.23
N LEU A 267 5.84 -9.48 7.22
CA LEU A 267 6.18 -9.29 8.63
C LEU A 267 7.44 -10.05 9.03
N LEU A 268 7.54 -11.32 8.63
CA LEU A 268 8.74 -12.14 8.88
C LEU A 268 9.99 -11.51 8.25
N GLY A 269 9.89 -11.03 7.02
CA GLY A 269 10.96 -10.32 6.32
C GLY A 269 11.37 -9.02 7.04
N SER A 270 10.41 -8.27 7.55
CA SER A 270 10.66 -7.07 8.34
C SER A 270 11.45 -7.38 9.62
N LEU A 271 11.05 -8.42 10.35
CA LEU A 271 11.75 -8.89 11.55
C LEU A 271 13.14 -9.46 11.23
N ALA A 272 13.29 -10.17 10.12
CA ALA A 272 14.53 -10.75 9.67
C ALA A 272 15.49 -9.74 8.99
N SER A 273 15.02 -8.52 8.68
CA SER A 273 15.82 -7.51 7.96
C SER A 273 17.21 -7.25 8.55
N PRO A 274 17.41 -7.13 9.88
CA PRO A 274 18.75 -6.96 10.45
C PRO A 274 19.69 -8.15 10.17
N LEU A 275 19.15 -9.39 10.17
CA LEU A 275 19.92 -10.61 9.87
C LEU A 275 20.35 -10.66 8.42
N PHE A 276 19.42 -10.36 7.49
CA PHE A 276 19.73 -10.30 6.05
C PHE A 276 20.80 -9.26 5.74
N ARG A 277 20.73 -8.06 6.34
CA ARG A 277 21.72 -7.00 6.13
C ARG A 277 23.09 -7.32 6.70
N ARG A 278 23.18 -8.20 7.72
CA ARG A 278 24.46 -8.70 8.25
C ARG A 278 25.05 -9.82 7.37
N ALA A 279 24.18 -10.67 6.79
CA ALA A 279 24.60 -11.85 6.04
C ALA A 279 24.90 -11.56 4.56
N PHE A 280 24.21 -10.58 3.97
CA PHE A 280 24.26 -10.31 2.53
C PHE A 280 24.58 -8.85 2.22
N SER A 281 25.34 -8.66 1.13
CA SER A 281 25.57 -7.32 0.61
C SER A 281 24.26 -6.74 0.04
N MET A 282 24.15 -5.41 0.03
CA MET A 282 23.04 -4.70 -0.61
C MET A 282 22.72 -5.20 -2.01
N ARG A 283 23.76 -5.39 -2.83
CA ARG A 283 23.63 -5.86 -4.22
C ARG A 283 23.00 -7.26 -4.28
N THR A 284 23.37 -8.12 -3.34
CA THR A 284 22.80 -9.46 -3.22
C THR A 284 21.33 -9.41 -2.82
N ILE A 285 20.97 -8.55 -1.84
CA ILE A 285 19.58 -8.38 -1.38
C ILE A 285 18.69 -7.90 -2.53
N LEU A 286 19.12 -6.87 -3.27
CA LEU A 286 18.38 -6.36 -4.44
C LEU A 286 18.16 -7.44 -5.50
N ARG A 287 19.21 -8.24 -5.78
CA ARG A 287 19.11 -9.33 -6.75
C ARG A 287 18.20 -10.45 -6.26
N LEU A 288 18.30 -10.84 -4.98
CA LEU A 288 17.44 -11.87 -4.41
C LEU A 288 15.97 -11.57 -4.59
N GLU A 289 15.54 -10.31 -4.33
CA GLU A 289 14.15 -9.91 -4.56
C GLU A 289 13.76 -10.04 -6.04
N LEU A 290 14.57 -9.46 -6.94
CA LEU A 290 14.25 -9.43 -8.35
C LEU A 290 14.20 -10.83 -8.98
N TRP A 291 15.13 -11.72 -8.61
CA TRP A 291 15.15 -13.10 -9.09
C TRP A 291 14.06 -13.96 -8.46
N ALA A 292 13.63 -13.66 -7.23
CA ALA A 292 12.55 -14.38 -6.56
C ALA A 292 11.21 -14.27 -7.33
N TRP A 293 10.97 -13.16 -8.06
CA TRP A 293 9.78 -13.02 -8.91
C TRP A 293 9.66 -14.10 -9.98
N LEU A 294 10.77 -14.70 -10.43
CA LEU A 294 10.75 -15.80 -11.41
C LEU A 294 10.13 -17.09 -10.85
N GLY A 295 10.05 -17.23 -9.54
CA GLY A 295 9.30 -18.33 -8.91
C GLY A 295 7.89 -18.45 -9.44
N CYS A 296 7.25 -17.32 -9.81
CA CYS A 296 5.90 -17.30 -10.38
C CYS A 296 5.79 -18.09 -11.70
N ALA A 297 6.88 -18.27 -12.45
CA ALA A 297 6.90 -19.06 -13.68
C ALA A 297 6.58 -20.55 -13.44
N VAL A 298 6.72 -21.07 -12.22
CA VAL A 298 6.34 -22.44 -11.88
C VAL A 298 4.84 -22.67 -12.10
N PHE A 299 4.02 -21.62 -11.97
CA PHE A 299 2.59 -21.68 -12.28
C PHE A 299 2.31 -22.08 -13.75
N LEU A 300 3.21 -21.80 -14.67
CA LEU A 300 3.04 -22.13 -16.10
C LEU A 300 3.02 -23.66 -16.32
N VAL A 301 3.70 -24.40 -15.45
CA VAL A 301 3.73 -25.88 -15.46
C VAL A 301 2.54 -26.42 -14.65
N TRP A 302 2.34 -25.90 -13.47
CA TRP A 302 1.27 -26.31 -12.54
C TRP A 302 0.35 -25.14 -12.23
N PRO A 303 -0.73 -24.91 -13.03
CA PRO A 303 -1.65 -23.80 -12.89
C PRO A 303 -2.59 -23.99 -11.70
N ASN A 304 -2.07 -23.82 -10.51
CA ASN A 304 -2.78 -23.97 -9.25
C ASN A 304 -2.53 -22.75 -8.35
N VAL A 305 -3.57 -22.21 -7.72
CA VAL A 305 -3.47 -21.02 -6.87
C VAL A 305 -2.54 -21.21 -5.68
N TYR A 306 -2.41 -22.42 -5.14
CA TYR A 306 -1.48 -22.69 -4.04
C TYR A 306 -0.03 -22.63 -4.52
N VAL A 307 0.24 -23.07 -5.76
CA VAL A 307 1.57 -22.96 -6.39
C VAL A 307 1.92 -21.48 -6.62
N LEU A 308 0.98 -20.69 -7.13
CA LEU A 308 1.17 -19.25 -7.29
C LEU A 308 1.43 -18.57 -5.94
N THR A 309 0.65 -18.93 -4.93
CA THR A 309 0.84 -18.41 -3.56
C THR A 309 2.24 -18.74 -3.06
N ALA A 310 2.63 -20.02 -3.08
CA ALA A 310 3.96 -20.45 -2.63
C ALA A 310 5.11 -19.75 -3.37
N ALA A 311 4.92 -19.50 -4.67
CA ALA A 311 5.90 -18.79 -5.50
C ALA A 311 6.08 -17.31 -5.14
N ILE A 312 5.03 -16.64 -4.63
CA ILE A 312 5.08 -15.22 -4.23
C ILE A 312 5.68 -15.04 -2.82
N LEU A 313 5.58 -16.04 -1.94
CA LEU A 313 6.01 -15.91 -0.54
C LEU A 313 7.51 -15.54 -0.36
N PRO A 314 8.47 -16.10 -1.11
CA PRO A 314 9.87 -15.70 -1.00
C PRO A 314 10.09 -14.22 -1.32
N VAL A 315 9.38 -13.68 -2.32
CA VAL A 315 9.40 -12.26 -2.66
C VAL A 315 8.92 -11.43 -1.47
N ALA A 316 7.80 -11.82 -0.84
CA ALA A 316 7.24 -11.13 0.30
C ALA A 316 8.21 -11.03 1.49
N VAL A 317 9.04 -12.05 1.71
CA VAL A 317 10.08 -12.02 2.76
C VAL A 317 11.19 -11.00 2.43
N VAL A 318 11.57 -10.87 1.16
CA VAL A 318 12.71 -10.02 0.79
C VAL A 318 12.31 -8.55 0.61
N ILE A 319 11.07 -8.24 0.20
CA ILE A 319 10.58 -6.86 0.00
C ILE A 319 10.90 -5.90 1.16
N PRO A 320 10.58 -6.20 2.45
CA PRO A 320 10.87 -5.28 3.55
C PRO A 320 12.37 -5.07 3.76
N VAL A 321 13.16 -6.11 3.52
CA VAL A 321 14.63 -6.02 3.62
C VAL A 321 15.16 -5.05 2.59
N THR A 322 14.73 -5.21 1.34
CA THR A 322 15.13 -4.36 0.22
C THR A 322 14.67 -2.91 0.41
N ASN A 323 13.40 -2.72 0.85
CA ASN A 323 12.87 -1.40 1.15
C ASN A 323 13.73 -0.68 2.19
N SER A 324 14.15 -1.38 3.27
CA SER A 324 14.99 -0.78 4.31
C SER A 324 16.38 -0.39 3.80
N VAL A 325 16.95 -1.16 2.87
CA VAL A 325 18.24 -0.88 2.26
C VAL A 325 18.14 0.32 1.32
N VAL A 326 17.18 0.30 0.39
CA VAL A 326 16.98 1.40 -0.57
C VAL A 326 16.64 2.72 0.11
N GLU A 327 15.85 2.66 1.18
CA GLU A 327 15.54 3.82 2.00
C GLU A 327 16.80 4.40 2.66
N GLY A 328 17.67 3.56 3.24
CA GLY A 328 18.94 3.97 3.80
C GLY A 328 19.83 4.70 2.77
N TYR A 329 19.95 4.15 1.56
CA TYR A 329 20.70 4.80 0.47
C TYR A 329 20.06 6.11 0.04
N ARG A 330 18.75 6.17 -0.06
CA ARG A 330 18.04 7.40 -0.43
C ARG A 330 18.32 8.51 0.58
N ILE A 331 18.27 8.19 1.86
CA ILE A 331 18.55 9.16 2.94
C ILE A 331 20.03 9.60 2.87
N ALA A 332 20.95 8.65 2.76
CA ALA A 332 22.38 8.95 2.71
C ALA A 332 22.81 9.77 1.48
N MET A 333 22.16 9.56 0.33
CA MET A 333 22.53 10.24 -0.93
C MET A 333 21.77 11.56 -1.16
N THR A 334 20.76 11.88 -0.35
CA THR A 334 19.89 13.04 -0.59
C THR A 334 20.12 14.12 0.48
N PRO A 335 20.46 15.37 0.11
CA PRO A 335 20.52 16.45 1.08
C PRO A 335 19.20 16.65 1.82
N ASP A 336 19.25 16.97 3.13
CA ASP A 336 18.07 17.10 4.00
C ASP A 336 16.96 17.97 3.40
N ARG A 337 17.34 19.09 2.78
CA ARG A 337 16.39 20.02 2.13
C ARG A 337 15.59 19.39 0.97
N LEU A 338 16.09 18.30 0.36
CA LEU A 338 15.48 17.63 -0.78
C LEU A 338 14.81 16.28 -0.44
N LEU A 339 15.04 15.72 0.76
CA LEU A 339 14.53 14.40 1.15
C LEU A 339 13.03 14.26 0.90
N GLY A 340 12.22 15.21 1.37
CA GLY A 340 10.78 15.19 1.17
C GLY A 340 10.37 15.35 -0.29
N ARG A 341 11.10 16.16 -1.09
CA ARG A 341 10.81 16.40 -2.51
C ARG A 341 11.11 15.15 -3.35
N VAL A 342 12.25 14.49 -3.10
CA VAL A 342 12.65 13.24 -3.76
C VAL A 342 11.70 12.10 -3.42
N GLU A 343 11.30 11.98 -2.13
CA GLU A 343 10.32 10.96 -1.71
C GLU A 343 8.95 11.18 -2.35
N SER A 344 8.48 12.42 -2.41
CA SER A 344 7.21 12.75 -3.08
C SER A 344 7.22 12.33 -4.56
N VAL A 345 8.31 12.61 -5.29
CA VAL A 345 8.44 12.21 -6.70
C VAL A 345 8.49 10.69 -6.86
N ARG A 346 9.30 10.01 -6.05
CA ARG A 346 9.41 8.54 -6.08
C ARG A 346 8.06 7.88 -5.78
N SER A 347 7.37 8.35 -4.75
CA SER A 347 6.04 7.87 -4.37
C SER A 347 5.04 8.11 -5.49
N THR A 348 5.04 9.27 -6.13
CA THR A 348 4.15 9.60 -7.24
C THR A 348 4.38 8.65 -8.42
N ILE A 349 5.64 8.37 -8.80
CA ILE A 349 5.96 7.40 -9.87
C ILE A 349 5.37 6.02 -9.53
N SER A 350 5.59 5.54 -8.30
CA SER A 350 5.05 4.25 -7.87
C SER A 350 3.52 4.23 -7.88
N GLN A 351 2.88 5.28 -7.36
CA GLN A 351 1.43 5.39 -7.28
C GLN A 351 0.75 5.52 -8.65
N LEU A 352 1.42 6.07 -9.66
CA LEU A 352 0.91 6.13 -11.03
C LEU A 352 0.91 4.76 -11.72
N ILE A 353 1.90 3.92 -11.43
CA ILE A 353 2.11 2.65 -12.12
C ILE A 353 1.36 1.51 -11.41
N THR A 354 1.35 1.48 -10.09
CA THR A 354 0.76 0.40 -9.28
C THR A 354 -0.70 0.08 -9.63
N PRO A 355 -1.62 1.05 -9.82
CA PRO A 355 -3.02 0.76 -10.15
C PRO A 355 -3.22 0.00 -11.46
N LEU A 356 -2.30 0.15 -12.40
CA LEU A 356 -2.34 -0.54 -13.69
C LEU A 356 -2.14 -2.06 -13.55
N GLY A 357 -1.52 -2.53 -12.46
CA GLY A 357 -1.28 -3.96 -12.22
C GLY A 357 -2.57 -4.80 -12.20
N PRO A 358 -3.52 -4.53 -11.30
CA PRO A 358 -4.81 -5.22 -11.26
C PRO A 358 -5.62 -5.08 -12.55
N LEU A 359 -5.57 -3.91 -13.20
CA LEU A 359 -6.25 -3.69 -14.48
C LEU A 359 -5.67 -4.59 -15.57
N THR A 360 -4.34 -4.63 -15.73
CA THR A 360 -3.65 -5.49 -16.68
C THR A 360 -3.92 -6.96 -16.41
N ALA A 361 -3.81 -7.39 -15.15
CA ALA A 361 -4.13 -8.76 -14.75
C ALA A 361 -5.58 -9.13 -15.09
N GLY A 362 -6.53 -8.25 -14.78
CA GLY A 362 -7.94 -8.45 -15.08
C GLY A 362 -8.24 -8.60 -16.58
N VAL A 363 -7.63 -7.74 -17.40
CA VAL A 363 -7.74 -7.81 -18.88
C VAL A 363 -7.16 -9.13 -19.41
N LEU A 364 -5.95 -9.48 -18.98
CA LEU A 364 -5.30 -10.72 -19.40
C LEU A 364 -6.09 -11.98 -18.99
N LEU A 365 -6.63 -12.00 -17.78
CA LEU A 365 -7.46 -13.10 -17.28
C LEU A 365 -8.82 -13.21 -17.99
N THR A 366 -9.32 -12.12 -18.59
CA THR A 366 -10.60 -12.13 -19.31
C THR A 366 -10.41 -12.55 -20.78
N TYR A 367 -9.40 -12.01 -21.47
CA TYR A 367 -9.25 -12.14 -22.92
C TYR A 367 -8.16 -13.13 -23.35
N ALA A 368 -7.36 -13.63 -22.40
CA ALA A 368 -6.35 -14.65 -22.65
C ALA A 368 -6.55 -15.86 -21.72
N SER A 369 -5.52 -16.27 -21.00
CA SER A 369 -5.61 -17.37 -20.04
C SER A 369 -4.88 -17.03 -18.74
N GLU A 370 -5.15 -17.80 -17.67
CA GLU A 370 -4.42 -17.70 -16.40
C GLU A 370 -2.91 -17.84 -16.63
N ARG A 371 -2.50 -18.80 -17.48
CA ARG A 371 -1.09 -19.00 -17.84
C ARG A 371 -0.50 -17.80 -18.55
N THR A 372 -1.22 -17.23 -19.51
CA THR A 372 -0.75 -16.02 -20.23
C THR A 372 -0.59 -14.83 -19.29
N ALA A 373 -1.55 -14.62 -18.39
CA ALA A 373 -1.49 -13.54 -17.41
C ALA A 373 -0.23 -13.68 -16.54
N ILE A 374 0.00 -14.87 -15.96
CA ILE A 374 1.17 -15.11 -15.10
C ILE A 374 2.47 -15.09 -15.92
N ALA A 375 2.47 -15.56 -17.17
CA ALA A 375 3.63 -15.47 -18.05
C ALA A 375 4.07 -14.02 -18.29
N VAL A 376 3.13 -13.10 -18.55
CA VAL A 376 3.42 -11.67 -18.73
C VAL A 376 4.09 -11.08 -17.50
N PHE A 377 3.57 -11.35 -16.29
CA PHE A 377 4.20 -10.88 -15.05
C PHE A 377 5.55 -11.56 -14.77
N SER A 378 5.71 -12.85 -15.14
CA SER A 378 6.98 -13.56 -15.00
C SER A 378 8.04 -13.01 -15.95
N VAL A 379 7.67 -12.69 -17.20
CA VAL A 379 8.57 -12.04 -18.19
C VAL A 379 8.97 -10.65 -17.69
N LEU A 380 8.03 -9.88 -17.16
CA LEU A 380 8.36 -8.59 -16.53
C LEU A 380 9.33 -8.79 -15.36
N GLY A 381 9.10 -9.78 -14.49
CA GLY A 381 10.02 -10.15 -13.39
C GLY A 381 11.42 -10.47 -13.91
N LEU A 382 11.53 -11.24 -15.01
CA LEU A 382 12.79 -11.55 -15.69
C LEU A 382 13.49 -10.29 -16.20
N VAL A 383 12.75 -9.41 -16.88
CA VAL A 383 13.29 -8.13 -17.39
C VAL A 383 13.82 -7.28 -16.25
N LEU A 384 13.09 -7.17 -15.14
CA LEU A 384 13.52 -6.44 -13.95
C LEU A 384 14.74 -7.08 -13.30
N ALA A 385 14.80 -8.41 -13.21
CA ALA A 385 15.94 -9.15 -12.68
C ALA A 385 17.20 -8.95 -13.50
N LEU A 386 17.07 -9.03 -14.82
CA LEU A 386 18.18 -8.76 -15.75
C LEU A 386 18.60 -7.29 -15.67
N TRP A 387 17.66 -6.36 -15.71
CA TRP A 387 17.96 -4.94 -15.58
C TRP A 387 18.68 -4.62 -14.26
N GLY A 388 18.15 -5.09 -13.13
CA GLY A 388 18.79 -4.87 -11.82
C GLY A 388 20.16 -5.55 -11.68
N THR A 389 20.38 -6.68 -12.35
CA THR A 389 21.66 -7.40 -12.30
C THR A 389 22.71 -6.77 -13.24
N LEU A 390 22.30 -6.33 -14.43
CA LEU A 390 23.20 -5.80 -15.46
C LEU A 390 23.43 -4.29 -15.34
N SER A 391 22.56 -3.58 -14.64
CA SER A 391 22.64 -2.12 -14.50
C SER A 391 23.94 -1.69 -13.84
N PRO A 392 24.78 -0.86 -14.51
CA PRO A 392 25.98 -0.32 -13.91
C PRO A 392 25.70 0.51 -12.65
N SER A 393 24.55 1.18 -12.59
CA SER A 393 24.17 2.02 -11.45
C SER A 393 23.95 1.22 -10.15
N ILE A 394 23.44 -0.02 -10.25
CA ILE A 394 23.30 -0.93 -9.09
C ILE A 394 24.64 -1.63 -8.81
N ARG A 395 25.34 -2.03 -9.88
CA ARG A 395 26.62 -2.76 -9.77
C ARG A 395 27.73 -1.93 -9.13
N ASN A 396 27.77 -0.64 -9.43
CA ASN A 396 28.78 0.30 -8.96
C ASN A 396 28.28 1.20 -7.81
N ALA A 397 27.12 0.87 -7.20
CA ALA A 397 26.64 1.63 -6.05
C ALA A 397 27.65 1.53 -4.89
N PRO A 398 28.03 2.67 -4.27
CA PRO A 398 28.97 2.68 -3.14
C PRO A 398 28.36 1.89 -1.97
N SER A 399 29.18 1.36 -1.07
CA SER A 399 28.71 0.80 0.19
C SER A 399 28.18 1.89 1.13
N LEU A 400 27.36 1.54 2.11
CA LEU A 400 26.91 2.53 3.11
C LEU A 400 28.09 3.12 3.90
N ASP A 401 29.10 2.31 4.19
CA ASP A 401 30.31 2.74 4.89
C ASP A 401 31.12 3.76 4.05
N GLU A 402 31.17 3.57 2.73
CA GLU A 402 31.79 4.56 1.81
C GLU A 402 30.98 5.87 1.77
N LEU A 403 29.65 5.80 1.87
CA LEU A 403 28.82 7.01 1.92
C LEU A 403 28.98 7.77 3.24
N ASP A 404 29.07 7.08 4.36
CA ASP A 404 29.35 7.70 5.68
C ASP A 404 30.72 8.41 5.67
N ALA A 405 31.72 7.78 5.09
CA ALA A 405 33.06 8.40 4.95
C ALA A 405 33.05 9.69 4.11
N LEU A 406 32.18 9.76 3.07
CA LEU A 406 32.04 10.95 2.24
C LEU A 406 31.26 12.10 2.91
N GLN A 407 30.46 11.82 3.94
CA GLN A 407 29.72 12.84 4.70
C GLN A 407 30.53 13.42 5.85
N THR A 408 31.60 12.75 6.26
CA THR A 408 32.50 13.18 7.37
C THR A 408 33.66 14.06 6.90
N VAL A 409 33.82 14.27 5.60
CA VAL A 409 34.78 15.18 4.95
C VAL A 409 34.04 16.43 4.45
#